data_9f87c09083baacac3938d90efaa69851
#
_entry.id   9f87c09083baacac3938d90efaa69851
#
_cell.length_a   1.000
_cell.length_b   1.000
_cell.length_c   1.000
_cell.angle_alpha   90.00
_cell.angle_beta   90.00
_cell.angle_gamma   90.00
#
_symmetry.space_group_name_H-M   'P 1'
#
loop_
_entity.id
_entity.type
_entity.pdbx_description
1 polymer ?
#
loop_
_entity_poly.entity_id
_entity_poly.type
_entity_poly.pdbx_seq_one_letter_code
_entity_poly.pdbx_strand_id
1 'polypeptide(L)'
;MENTVKAICQFNDKAGLSQRDLNDKLEASFLIEESLEGFDRLDILAEILSKNTLGVKVLSSSPKDISRAITAIAMSDECVVSDRDRFDKHIDAYVYTTGAMRKLKLTPQQIEAGILIVNQANLKKLKNKKLDEHGKLTKPEGWEQFAPEAKLQAILDKRTM
;
A
#
# COMPACT_ATOMS: atom_id res chain seq x y z
N MET A 1 22.50 11.61 -4.84
CA MET A 1 21.27 10.81 -4.97
C MET A 1 20.30 11.27 -3.89
N GLU A 2 19.06 11.53 -4.25
CA GLU A 2 18.02 11.78 -3.25
C GLU A 2 17.77 10.47 -2.48
N ASN A 3 17.81 10.55 -1.16
CA ASN A 3 17.53 9.38 -0.33
C ASN A 3 16.03 9.06 -0.43
N THR A 4 15.67 7.88 -0.94
CA THR A 4 14.28 7.44 -1.16
C THR A 4 13.45 7.52 0.12
N VAL A 5 14.00 7.12 1.26
CA VAL A 5 13.33 7.25 2.56
C VAL A 5 13.01 8.70 2.87
N LYS A 6 13.96 9.63 2.65
CA LYS A 6 13.74 11.06 2.84
C LYS A 6 12.62 11.59 1.94
N ALA A 7 12.58 11.17 0.68
CA ALA A 7 11.55 11.58 -0.27
C ALA A 7 10.15 11.08 0.15
N ILE A 8 10.05 9.85 0.66
CA ILE A 8 8.79 9.29 1.20
C ILE A 8 8.36 10.04 2.46
N CYS A 9 9.27 10.32 3.40
CA CYS A 9 8.97 11.11 4.58
C CYS A 9 8.45 12.51 4.22
N GLN A 10 9.10 13.20 3.29
CA GLN A 10 8.66 14.51 2.81
C GLN A 10 7.26 14.48 2.17
N PHE A 11 6.94 13.40 1.45
CA PHE A 11 5.59 13.21 0.92
C PHE A 11 4.58 13.07 2.06
N ASN A 12 4.84 12.18 3.02
CA ASN A 12 3.94 11.94 4.15
C ASN A 12 3.71 13.20 4.99
N ASP A 13 4.76 13.99 5.24
CA ASP A 13 4.67 15.26 5.97
C ASP A 13 3.81 16.28 5.21
N LYS A 14 4.03 16.47 3.91
CA LYS A 14 3.24 17.35 3.06
C LYS A 14 1.78 16.90 2.94
N ALA A 15 1.55 15.59 2.96
CA ALA A 15 0.21 15.01 2.95
C ALA A 15 -0.50 15.16 4.32
N GLY A 16 0.25 15.40 5.40
CA GLY A 16 -0.22 15.39 6.78
C GLY A 16 -0.52 13.98 7.28
N LEU A 17 0.08 12.96 6.65
CA LEU A 17 -0.11 11.55 7.05
C LEU A 17 0.70 11.21 8.30
N SER A 18 1.91 11.78 8.42
CA SER A 18 2.79 11.59 9.58
C SER A 18 2.28 12.21 10.89
N GLN A 19 1.23 13.03 10.82
CA GLN A 19 0.64 13.70 11.99
C GLN A 19 -0.64 13.03 12.49
N ARG A 20 -1.03 11.93 11.87
CA ARG A 20 -2.23 11.18 12.24
C ARG A 20 -1.92 10.18 13.35
N ASP A 21 -2.92 9.95 14.18
CA ASP A 21 -2.86 8.84 15.12
C ASP A 21 -2.71 7.52 14.36
N LEU A 22 -1.83 6.68 14.88
CA LEU A 22 -1.58 5.37 14.31
C LEU A 22 -2.76 4.44 14.62
N ASN A 23 -3.39 3.92 13.57
CA ASN A 23 -4.46 2.93 13.68
C ASN A 23 -3.97 1.59 13.10
N ASP A 24 -3.59 0.66 13.97
CA ASP A 24 -3.02 -0.63 13.57
C ASP A 24 -3.91 -1.43 12.61
N LYS A 25 -5.23 -1.38 12.83
CA LYS A 25 -6.20 -2.08 11.98
C LYS A 25 -6.24 -1.49 10.57
N LEU A 26 -6.19 -0.16 10.47
CA LEU A 26 -6.17 0.55 9.19
C LEU A 26 -4.85 0.34 8.46
N GLU A 27 -3.71 0.46 9.15
CA GLU A 27 -2.39 0.25 8.56
C GLU A 27 -2.23 -1.22 8.07
N ALA A 28 -2.69 -2.19 8.85
CA ALA A 28 -2.71 -3.59 8.42
C ALA A 28 -3.59 -3.79 7.17
N SER A 29 -4.76 -3.12 7.10
CA SER A 29 -5.63 -3.22 5.93
C SER A 29 -4.98 -2.68 4.66
N PHE A 30 -4.21 -1.59 4.74
CA PHE A 30 -3.48 -1.04 3.59
C PHE A 30 -2.40 -2.00 3.08
N LEU A 31 -1.62 -2.63 3.96
CA LEU A 31 -0.62 -3.62 3.56
C LEU A 31 -1.24 -4.84 2.89
N ILE A 32 -2.38 -5.31 3.42
CA ILE A 32 -3.12 -6.44 2.84
C ILE A 32 -3.74 -6.03 1.50
N GLU A 33 -4.33 -4.83 1.39
CA GLU A 33 -4.92 -4.29 0.14
C GLU A 33 -3.89 -4.34 -0.99
N GLU A 34 -2.70 -3.76 -0.78
CA GLU A 34 -1.63 -3.76 -1.79
C GLU A 34 -1.14 -5.19 -2.12
N SER A 35 -1.17 -6.10 -1.15
CA SER A 35 -0.78 -7.51 -1.36
C SER A 35 -1.83 -8.31 -2.17
N LEU A 36 -3.10 -7.91 -2.10
CA LEU A 36 -4.19 -8.55 -2.84
C LEU A 36 -4.31 -8.03 -4.27
N GLU A 37 -3.69 -6.90 -4.61
CA GLU A 37 -3.65 -6.41 -5.99
C GLU A 37 -2.96 -7.44 -6.89
N GLY A 38 -3.65 -7.88 -7.93
CA GLY A 38 -3.16 -8.92 -8.83
C GLY A 38 -3.61 -10.35 -8.51
N PHE A 39 -4.39 -10.58 -7.44
CA PHE A 39 -5.03 -11.87 -7.21
C PHE A 39 -6.28 -12.00 -8.09
N ASP A 40 -6.42 -13.14 -8.77
CA ASP A 40 -7.50 -13.40 -9.74
C ASP A 40 -8.76 -14.03 -9.12
N ARG A 41 -8.67 -14.54 -7.88
CA ARG A 41 -9.76 -15.28 -7.22
C ARG A 41 -10.31 -14.55 -5.97
N LEU A 42 -10.38 -13.22 -6.01
CA LEU A 42 -10.87 -12.40 -4.90
C LEU A 42 -12.37 -12.59 -4.63
N ASP A 43 -13.15 -13.00 -5.65
CA ASP A 43 -14.55 -13.37 -5.54
C ASP A 43 -14.76 -14.55 -4.57
N ILE A 44 -13.93 -15.58 -4.68
CA ILE A 44 -13.98 -16.75 -3.77
C ILE A 44 -13.59 -16.34 -2.35
N LEU A 45 -12.53 -15.53 -2.21
CA LEU A 45 -12.12 -15.05 -0.89
C LEU A 45 -13.22 -14.21 -0.23
N ALA A 46 -13.88 -13.32 -1.00
CA ALA A 46 -15.01 -12.54 -0.51
C ALA A 46 -16.17 -13.42 -0.06
N GLU A 47 -16.50 -14.50 -0.80
CA GLU A 47 -17.52 -15.47 -0.42
C GLU A 47 -17.17 -16.18 0.89
N ILE A 48 -15.92 -16.63 1.04
CA ILE A 48 -15.46 -17.30 2.26
C ILE A 48 -15.58 -16.36 3.47
N LEU A 49 -15.09 -15.12 3.34
CA LEU A 49 -15.13 -14.13 4.41
C LEU A 49 -16.57 -13.72 4.76
N SER A 50 -17.48 -13.72 3.81
CA SER A 50 -18.90 -13.40 4.04
C SER A 50 -19.62 -14.42 4.94
N LYS A 51 -19.06 -15.63 5.10
CA LYS A 51 -19.58 -16.69 5.96
C LYS A 51 -19.09 -16.58 7.41
N ASN A 52 -18.41 -15.47 7.77
CA ASN A 52 -17.92 -15.26 9.13
C ASN A 52 -19.05 -15.15 10.15
N THR A 53 -18.80 -15.61 11.38
CA THR A 53 -19.77 -15.58 12.49
C THR A 53 -19.77 -14.26 13.27
N LEU A 54 -18.85 -13.33 12.95
CA LEU A 54 -18.68 -12.06 13.66
C LEU A 54 -19.54 -10.92 13.09
N GLY A 55 -20.33 -11.20 12.05
CA GLY A 55 -21.21 -10.21 11.41
C GLY A 55 -20.46 -9.18 10.55
N VAL A 56 -19.19 -9.39 10.27
CA VAL A 56 -18.41 -8.53 9.39
C VAL A 56 -18.92 -8.67 7.95
N LYS A 57 -19.31 -7.54 7.34
CA LYS A 57 -19.80 -7.51 5.96
C LYS A 57 -18.65 -7.32 4.99
N VAL A 58 -18.60 -8.16 3.94
CA VAL A 58 -17.75 -7.95 2.76
C VAL A 58 -18.60 -7.25 1.72
N LEU A 59 -18.26 -5.99 1.39
CA LEU A 59 -19.07 -5.15 0.52
C LEU A 59 -18.90 -5.50 -0.97
N SER A 60 -17.68 -5.89 -1.35
CA SER A 60 -17.38 -6.32 -2.72
C SER A 60 -16.13 -7.24 -2.73
N SER A 61 -15.81 -7.81 -3.91
CA SER A 61 -14.58 -8.56 -4.14
C SER A 61 -13.36 -7.67 -4.45
N SER A 62 -13.40 -6.39 -4.12
CA SER A 62 -12.24 -5.52 -4.28
C SER A 62 -11.15 -5.83 -3.24
N PRO A 63 -9.85 -5.66 -3.57
CA PRO A 63 -8.77 -5.76 -2.58
C PRO A 63 -9.03 -4.94 -1.32
N LYS A 64 -9.57 -3.72 -1.49
CA LYS A 64 -9.92 -2.80 -0.41
C LYS A 64 -10.96 -3.37 0.56
N ASP A 65 -12.08 -3.92 0.06
CA ASP A 65 -13.15 -4.44 0.91
C ASP A 65 -12.75 -5.75 1.58
N ILE A 66 -12.01 -6.59 0.86
CA ILE A 66 -11.49 -7.85 1.38
C ILE A 66 -10.46 -7.59 2.49
N SER A 67 -9.50 -6.69 2.28
CA SER A 67 -8.50 -6.38 3.30
C SER A 67 -9.11 -5.86 4.60
N ARG A 68 -10.15 -5.06 4.50
CA ARG A 68 -10.93 -4.57 5.66
C ARG A 68 -11.68 -5.67 6.38
N ALA A 69 -12.32 -6.54 5.63
CA ALA A 69 -12.99 -7.69 6.23
C ALA A 69 -11.99 -8.61 6.96
N ILE A 70 -10.83 -8.88 6.36
CA ILE A 70 -9.76 -9.66 7.00
C ILE A 70 -9.34 -8.99 8.32
N THR A 71 -9.03 -7.71 8.31
CA THR A 71 -8.58 -7.02 9.53
C THR A 71 -9.68 -6.90 10.57
N ALA A 72 -10.94 -6.69 10.16
CA ALA A 72 -12.07 -6.65 11.07
C ALA A 72 -12.34 -8.02 11.75
N ILE A 73 -12.06 -9.11 11.06
CA ILE A 73 -12.17 -10.47 11.60
C ILE A 73 -10.96 -10.81 12.49
N ALA A 74 -9.75 -10.43 12.07
CA ALA A 74 -8.51 -10.85 12.69
C ALA A 74 -8.06 -9.97 13.87
N MET A 75 -8.55 -8.74 13.96
CA MET A 75 -8.12 -7.77 14.98
C MET A 75 -9.33 -7.25 15.75
N SER A 76 -9.39 -7.52 17.06
CA SER A 76 -10.37 -6.89 17.95
C SER A 76 -10.09 -5.38 18.07
N ASP A 77 -11.10 -4.62 18.51
CA ASP A 77 -10.94 -3.19 18.76
C ASP A 77 -10.03 -2.89 19.96
N GLU A 78 -9.83 -3.90 20.83
CA GLU A 78 -8.94 -3.84 22.00
C GLU A 78 -7.52 -4.33 21.68
N CYS A 79 -7.23 -4.67 20.44
CA CYS A 79 -5.90 -5.12 20.04
C CYS A 79 -4.87 -4.00 20.22
N VAL A 80 -3.93 -4.20 21.15
CA VAL A 80 -2.82 -3.28 21.41
C VAL A 80 -1.55 -3.88 20.85
N VAL A 81 -0.98 -3.23 19.84
CA VAL A 81 0.32 -3.62 19.27
C VAL A 81 1.40 -2.72 19.86
N SER A 82 2.51 -3.28 20.33
CA SER A 82 3.62 -2.49 20.83
C SER A 82 4.33 -1.71 19.72
N ASP A 83 4.94 -0.56 20.03
CA ASP A 83 5.69 0.21 19.03
C ASP A 83 6.86 -0.59 18.44
N ARG A 84 7.47 -1.47 19.24
CA ARG A 84 8.50 -2.39 18.76
C ARG A 84 7.94 -3.34 17.69
N ASP A 85 6.80 -3.96 17.97
CA ASP A 85 6.20 -4.93 17.05
C ASP A 85 5.63 -4.24 15.80
N ARG A 86 5.15 -3.00 15.94
CA ARG A 86 4.79 -2.13 14.81
C ARG A 86 5.97 -1.87 13.90
N PHE A 87 7.10 -1.43 14.49
CA PHE A 87 8.31 -1.14 13.74
C PHE A 87 8.86 -2.39 13.06
N ASP A 88 8.95 -3.51 13.78
CA ASP A 88 9.46 -4.78 13.30
C ASP A 88 8.67 -5.29 12.08
N LYS A 89 7.34 -5.36 12.16
CA LYS A 89 6.50 -5.80 11.04
C LYS A 89 6.65 -4.95 9.78
N HIS A 90 6.85 -3.62 9.93
CA HIS A 90 7.05 -2.74 8.78
C HIS A 90 8.43 -2.89 8.15
N ILE A 91 9.47 -3.12 8.97
CA ILE A 91 10.80 -3.45 8.47
C ILE A 91 10.79 -4.79 7.76
N ASP A 92 10.14 -5.81 8.31
CA ASP A 92 10.00 -7.11 7.67
C ASP A 92 9.27 -7.02 6.33
N ALA A 93 8.15 -6.29 6.28
CA ALA A 93 7.44 -6.05 5.03
C ALA A 93 8.34 -5.38 3.98
N TYR A 94 9.16 -4.40 4.38
CA TYR A 94 10.12 -3.74 3.49
C TYR A 94 11.21 -4.72 2.99
N VAL A 95 11.74 -5.58 3.87
CA VAL A 95 12.72 -6.61 3.51
C VAL A 95 12.12 -7.60 2.51
N TYR A 96 10.92 -8.13 2.79
CA TYR A 96 10.23 -9.09 1.91
C TYR A 96 9.91 -8.48 0.55
N THR A 97 9.37 -7.27 0.51
CA THR A 97 9.03 -6.59 -0.76
C THR A 97 10.28 -6.28 -1.57
N THR A 98 11.36 -5.85 -0.93
CA THR A 98 12.66 -5.64 -1.58
C THR A 98 13.21 -6.95 -2.14
N GLY A 99 13.12 -8.04 -1.38
CA GLY A 99 13.50 -9.38 -1.83
C GLY A 99 12.68 -9.85 -3.04
N ALA A 100 11.37 -9.58 -3.05
CA ALA A 100 10.52 -9.89 -4.19
C ALA A 100 10.92 -9.11 -5.45
N MET A 101 11.20 -7.82 -5.33
CA MET A 101 11.70 -7.01 -6.44
C MET A 101 13.07 -7.50 -6.98
N ARG A 102 13.94 -8.01 -6.12
CA ARG A 102 15.20 -8.66 -6.55
C ARG A 102 14.95 -9.95 -7.35
N LYS A 103 13.90 -10.72 -7.02
CA LYS A 103 13.51 -11.91 -7.80
C LYS A 103 13.02 -11.54 -9.21
N LEU A 104 12.51 -10.33 -9.42
CA LEU A 104 12.22 -9.77 -10.75
C LEU A 104 13.48 -9.37 -11.52
N LYS A 105 14.69 -9.67 -11.01
CA LYS A 105 16.00 -9.31 -11.60
C LYS A 105 16.29 -7.81 -11.62
N LEU A 106 15.62 -7.03 -10.79
CA LEU A 106 15.88 -5.60 -10.67
C LEU A 106 17.16 -5.37 -9.83
N THR A 107 17.98 -4.43 -10.27
CA THR A 107 19.15 -3.94 -9.50
C THR A 107 18.67 -3.03 -8.36
N PRO A 108 19.49 -2.82 -7.31
CA PRO A 108 19.16 -1.85 -6.26
C PRO A 108 18.81 -0.46 -6.79
N GLN A 109 19.55 0.03 -7.80
CA GLN A 109 19.32 1.33 -8.45
C GLN A 109 17.97 1.36 -9.19
N GLN A 110 17.58 0.26 -9.83
CA GLN A 110 16.26 0.16 -10.49
C GLN A 110 15.12 0.13 -9.49
N ILE A 111 15.29 -0.56 -8.35
CA ILE A 111 14.32 -0.56 -7.25
C ILE A 111 14.15 0.86 -6.69
N GLU A 112 15.25 1.53 -6.39
CA GLU A 112 15.23 2.92 -5.90
C GLU A 112 14.55 3.87 -6.89
N ALA A 113 14.87 3.76 -8.19
CA ALA A 113 14.22 4.54 -9.23
C ALA A 113 12.71 4.29 -9.30
N GLY A 114 12.28 3.03 -9.15
CA GLY A 114 10.86 2.67 -9.10
C GLY A 114 10.14 3.33 -7.91
N ILE A 115 10.72 3.27 -6.72
CA ILE A 115 10.18 3.92 -5.52
C ILE A 115 10.04 5.44 -5.74
N LEU A 116 11.06 6.09 -6.31
CA LEU A 116 11.02 7.54 -6.60
C LEU A 116 9.95 7.89 -7.63
N ILE A 117 9.75 7.06 -8.67
CA ILE A 117 8.68 7.23 -9.66
C ILE A 117 7.31 7.21 -9.00
N VAL A 118 7.04 6.21 -8.15
CA VAL A 118 5.78 6.10 -7.41
C VAL A 118 5.59 7.28 -6.47
N ASN A 119 6.65 7.68 -5.74
CA ASN A 119 6.59 8.82 -4.84
C ASN A 119 6.31 10.14 -5.59
N GLN A 120 6.92 10.35 -6.75
CA GLN A 120 6.65 11.52 -7.61
C GLN A 120 5.20 11.53 -8.10
N ALA A 121 4.64 10.38 -8.47
CA ALA A 121 3.24 10.26 -8.83
C ALA A 121 2.34 10.58 -7.62
N ASN A 122 2.68 10.09 -6.43
CA ASN A 122 1.94 10.38 -5.20
C ASN A 122 1.95 11.89 -4.85
N LEU A 123 3.06 12.59 -5.09
CA LEU A 123 3.11 14.06 -4.90
C LEU A 123 2.09 14.81 -5.78
N LYS A 124 1.68 14.26 -6.93
CA LYS A 124 0.63 14.86 -7.76
C LYS A 124 -0.75 14.78 -7.15
N LYS A 125 -1.01 13.79 -6.27
CA LYS A 125 -2.26 13.70 -5.51
C LYS A 125 -2.43 14.87 -4.54
N LEU A 126 -1.34 15.54 -4.14
CA LEU A 126 -1.39 16.69 -3.24
C LEU A 126 -1.92 17.97 -3.90
N LYS A 127 -1.89 18.08 -5.24
CA LYS A 127 -2.32 19.28 -5.97
C LYS A 127 -3.78 19.63 -5.68
N ASN A 128 -4.65 18.61 -5.58
CA ASN A 128 -6.06 18.75 -5.21
C ASN A 128 -6.35 17.78 -4.05
N LYS A 129 -5.66 17.98 -2.93
CA LYS A 129 -5.70 17.05 -1.79
C LYS A 129 -7.14 16.74 -1.36
N LYS A 130 -7.61 15.56 -1.72
CA LYS A 130 -8.86 14.96 -1.24
C LYS A 130 -8.55 13.64 -0.59
N LEU A 131 -9.21 13.40 0.53
CA LEU A 131 -9.10 12.13 1.26
C LEU A 131 -10.40 11.36 1.08
N ASP A 132 -10.30 10.05 0.97
CA ASP A 132 -11.47 9.19 1.08
C ASP A 132 -11.94 9.10 2.55
N GLU A 133 -13.01 8.38 2.78
CA GLU A 133 -13.61 8.15 4.12
C GLU A 133 -12.65 7.52 5.13
N HIS A 134 -11.56 6.89 4.66
CA HIS A 134 -10.53 6.26 5.47
C HIS A 134 -9.24 7.08 5.54
N GLY A 135 -9.26 8.29 4.94
CA GLY A 135 -8.13 9.18 4.96
C GLY A 135 -7.01 8.86 3.96
N LYS A 136 -7.22 7.96 3.00
CA LYS A 136 -6.30 7.71 1.88
C LYS A 136 -6.44 8.84 0.85
N LEU A 137 -5.32 9.32 0.30
CA LEU A 137 -5.35 10.33 -0.78
C LEU A 137 -5.98 9.74 -2.03
N THR A 138 -7.00 10.43 -2.56
CA THR A 138 -7.65 10.03 -3.81
C THR A 138 -6.86 10.46 -5.03
N LYS A 139 -7.04 9.75 -6.13
CA LYS A 139 -6.46 10.12 -7.43
C LYS A 139 -7.17 11.39 -7.94
N PRO A 140 -6.42 12.44 -8.37
CA PRO A 140 -7.01 13.63 -8.95
C PRO A 140 -7.55 13.35 -10.37
N GLU A 141 -8.39 14.26 -10.88
CA GLU A 141 -8.79 14.24 -12.28
C GLU A 141 -7.57 14.29 -13.21
N GLY A 142 -7.60 13.51 -14.28
CA GLY A 142 -6.48 13.39 -15.21
C GLY A 142 -5.27 12.61 -14.65
N TRP A 143 -5.50 11.74 -13.66
CA TRP A 143 -4.47 10.91 -13.04
C TRP A 143 -3.64 10.12 -14.04
N GLU A 144 -4.22 9.67 -15.14
CA GLU A 144 -3.59 8.86 -16.19
C GLU A 144 -2.31 9.51 -16.73
N GLN A 145 -2.25 10.85 -16.73
CA GLN A 145 -1.07 11.61 -17.15
C GLN A 145 0.11 11.51 -16.17
N PHE A 146 -0.16 11.13 -14.92
CA PHE A 146 0.80 11.06 -13.83
C PHE A 146 1.03 9.63 -13.35
N ALA A 147 0.24 8.70 -13.83
CA ALA A 147 0.28 7.30 -13.44
C ALA A 147 1.69 6.72 -13.67
N PRO A 148 2.23 5.95 -12.70
CA PRO A 148 3.62 5.51 -12.75
C PRO A 148 3.85 4.32 -13.69
N GLU A 149 2.80 3.64 -14.15
CA GLU A 149 2.83 2.31 -14.77
C GLU A 149 3.77 2.26 -15.99
N ALA A 150 3.67 3.21 -16.92
CA ALA A 150 4.53 3.22 -18.11
C ALA A 150 6.02 3.41 -17.76
N LYS A 151 6.32 4.21 -16.73
CA LYS A 151 7.71 4.43 -16.28
C LYS A 151 8.25 3.20 -15.54
N LEU A 152 7.40 2.52 -14.77
CA LEU A 152 7.77 1.27 -14.11
C LEU A 152 8.02 0.16 -15.14
N GLN A 153 7.17 0.07 -16.17
CA GLN A 153 7.38 -0.87 -17.29
C GLN A 153 8.72 -0.61 -17.97
N ALA A 154 9.09 0.63 -18.23
CA ALA A 154 10.37 0.97 -18.83
C ALA A 154 11.60 0.58 -17.96
N ILE A 155 11.43 0.48 -16.63
CA ILE A 155 12.46 -0.10 -15.76
C ILE A 155 12.52 -1.61 -15.94
N LEU A 156 11.37 -2.29 -15.97
CA LEU A 156 11.29 -3.74 -16.16
C LEU A 156 11.90 -4.18 -17.50
N ASP A 157 11.68 -3.41 -18.56
CA ASP A 157 12.21 -3.70 -19.90
C ASP A 157 13.75 -3.63 -19.96
N LYS A 158 14.36 -2.90 -19.05
CA LYS A 158 15.83 -2.73 -18.93
C LYS A 158 16.49 -3.71 -17.96
N ARG A 159 15.71 -4.64 -17.35
CA ARG A 159 16.31 -5.65 -16.46
C ARG A 159 17.20 -6.61 -17.26
N THR A 160 18.32 -7.00 -16.68
CA THR A 160 19.18 -8.05 -17.22
C THR A 160 18.49 -9.40 -17.05
N MET A 161 18.29 -10.09 -18.16
CA MET A 161 17.77 -11.48 -18.13
C MET A 161 18.77 -12.43 -17.49
#